data_9d40d66ecbfdb58c10c89f7638d3656b
#
_entry.id   9d40d66ecbfdb58c10c89f7638d3656b
#
_cell.length_a   1.000
_cell.length_b   1.000
_cell.length_c   1.000
_cell.angle_alpha   90.00
_cell.angle_beta   90.00
_cell.angle_gamma   90.00
#
_symmetry.space_group_name_H-M   'P 1'
#
loop_
_entity.id
_entity.type
_entity.pdbx_description
1 polymer ?
#
loop_
_entity_poly.entity_id
_entity_poly.type
_entity_poly.pdbx_seq_one_letter_code
_entity_poly.pdbx_strand_id
1 'polypeptide(L)'
;MKRPALIAVLMLFAALAIGPAHAQTENPADFYKGKTVHFIVGLGVGGGFDAYARMIAPYLSKELGTTVVVENQPGAGGLLALNQLYAAQPDGLRLMIVNGTPAALGQLLGQDNLRYDLTKVDHLGVISAYPWIWLASPKSDLKSVADAKKPGTKIRWGGTGPSDGPSDGAAVTCEALKLDCQIILGYKGSGDIALALERGELDGLYVSDSSAANFTHNGQARPVASMARVRSALLPNVPTVFEQTKLTPDQEWWLDFRANLNDLGRILVTTPGVPPGRLEFLRAAVKRALNDPALIAEGEKTQRGVKYQPPEESLELTRKVLTAATPEQKERLRQAIFKKN
;
A
#
# COMPACT_ATOMS: atom_id res chain seq x y z
N MET A 1 -69.12 -22.56 45.45
CA MET A 1 -69.71 -21.63 44.44
C MET A 1 -68.97 -20.34 44.54
N LYS A 2 -68.46 -19.83 43.31
CA LYS A 2 -68.08 -18.46 43.01
C LYS A 2 -66.76 -17.97 43.70
N ARG A 3 -65.69 -17.45 43.07
CA ARG A 3 -65.42 -16.81 41.77
C ARG A 3 -63.89 -16.83 41.54
N PRO A 4 -63.37 -17.23 40.38
CA PRO A 4 -62.05 -16.85 39.96
C PRO A 4 -62.18 -16.14 38.60
N ALA A 5 -62.48 -14.86 38.56
CA ALA A 5 -62.62 -14.12 37.32
C ALA A 5 -62.00 -12.69 37.34
N LEU A 6 -61.25 -12.33 38.41
CA LEU A 6 -60.75 -10.98 38.57
C LEU A 6 -59.21 -10.84 38.52
N ILE A 7 -58.43 -11.94 38.37
CA ILE A 7 -56.99 -11.91 38.38
C ILE A 7 -56.38 -11.95 36.94
N ALA A 8 -57.23 -12.32 35.93
CA ALA A 8 -56.75 -12.43 34.54
C ALA A 8 -56.64 -11.11 33.77
N VAL A 9 -57.22 -10.02 34.25
CA VAL A 9 -57.23 -8.72 33.54
C VAL A 9 -56.06 -7.80 33.88
N LEU A 10 -55.40 -8.00 35.04
CA LEU A 10 -54.22 -7.17 35.44
C LEU A 10 -52.90 -7.61 34.85
N MET A 11 -52.75 -8.80 34.25
CA MET A 11 -51.51 -9.23 33.60
C MET A 11 -51.42 -8.86 32.12
N LEU A 12 -52.47 -8.33 31.50
CA LEU A 12 -52.43 -7.99 30.07
C LEU A 12 -52.02 -6.53 29.79
N PHE A 13 -51.84 -5.72 30.81
CA PHE A 13 -51.43 -4.29 30.62
C PHE A 13 -49.95 -4.02 30.90
N ALA A 14 -49.15 -5.01 31.37
CA ALA A 14 -47.73 -4.87 31.61
C ALA A 14 -46.82 -5.17 30.40
N ALA A 15 -47.39 -5.59 29.23
CA ALA A 15 -46.63 -6.04 28.06
C ALA A 15 -46.44 -4.99 26.97
N LEU A 16 -46.91 -3.76 27.15
CA LEU A 16 -46.89 -2.72 26.09
C LEU A 16 -45.97 -1.53 26.34
N ALA A 17 -45.01 -1.60 27.21
CA ALA A 17 -44.07 -0.48 27.49
C ALA A 17 -42.60 -0.80 27.17
N ILE A 18 -42.35 -1.81 26.30
CA ILE A 18 -41.00 -1.92 25.67
C ILE A 18 -41.08 -1.10 24.37
N GLY A 19 -41.03 0.22 24.51
CA GLY A 19 -40.73 1.10 23.39
C GLY A 19 -39.40 0.66 22.75
N PRO A 20 -39.21 0.82 21.43
CA PRO A 20 -37.95 0.52 20.82
C PRO A 20 -36.88 1.31 21.58
N ALA A 21 -35.95 0.62 22.23
CA ALA A 21 -34.75 1.24 22.74
C ALA A 21 -34.08 1.88 21.51
N HIS A 22 -34.24 3.18 21.37
CA HIS A 22 -33.43 3.96 20.44
C HIS A 22 -32.01 3.74 20.96
N ALA A 23 -31.27 2.85 20.33
CA ALA A 23 -29.83 2.80 20.47
C ALA A 23 -29.39 4.24 20.15
N GLN A 24 -29.04 5.01 21.18
CA GLN A 24 -28.40 6.30 20.99
C GLN A 24 -27.19 5.99 20.11
N THR A 25 -27.25 6.38 18.86
CA THR A 25 -26.12 6.28 17.94
C THR A 25 -25.06 7.21 18.53
N GLU A 26 -24.07 6.62 19.20
CA GLU A 26 -22.91 7.33 19.73
C GLU A 26 -22.42 8.29 18.65
N ASN A 27 -22.29 9.58 18.97
CA ASN A 27 -21.72 10.53 18.03
C ASN A 27 -20.28 10.06 17.71
N PRO A 28 -19.95 9.73 16.46
CA PRO A 28 -18.64 9.19 16.13
C PRO A 28 -17.49 10.09 16.58
N ALA A 29 -17.65 11.41 16.56
CA ALA A 29 -16.64 12.36 17.03
C ALA A 29 -16.37 12.24 18.54
N ASP A 30 -17.41 11.95 19.33
CA ASP A 30 -17.26 11.77 20.79
C ASP A 30 -16.54 10.47 21.12
N PHE A 31 -16.69 9.43 20.28
CA PHE A 31 -15.95 8.18 20.43
C PHE A 31 -14.43 8.39 20.38
N TYR A 32 -13.93 9.27 19.52
CA TYR A 32 -12.49 9.50 19.35
C TYR A 32 -11.88 10.39 20.45
N LYS A 33 -12.67 11.18 21.18
CA LYS A 33 -12.16 12.07 22.24
C LYS A 33 -11.36 11.31 23.28
N GLY A 34 -10.12 11.75 23.54
CA GLY A 34 -9.22 11.15 24.53
C GLY A 34 -8.67 9.77 24.18
N LYS A 35 -8.94 9.26 22.97
CA LYS A 35 -8.35 8.02 22.48
C LYS A 35 -7.12 8.30 21.61
N THR A 36 -6.39 7.25 21.30
CA THR A 36 -5.29 7.31 20.34
C THR A 36 -5.64 6.47 19.12
N VAL A 37 -5.43 7.01 17.93
CA VAL A 37 -5.52 6.30 16.66
C VAL A 37 -4.13 5.87 16.25
N HIS A 38 -3.94 4.59 16.00
CA HIS A 38 -2.68 3.97 15.57
C HIS A 38 -2.61 3.96 14.05
N PHE A 39 -1.68 4.72 13.49
CA PHE A 39 -1.45 4.78 12.06
C PHE A 39 -0.29 3.85 11.69
N ILE A 40 -0.63 2.64 11.26
CA ILE A 40 0.29 1.54 11.04
C ILE A 40 0.99 1.70 9.69
N VAL A 41 2.32 1.51 9.70
CA VAL A 41 3.17 1.40 8.52
C VAL A 41 3.83 0.03 8.55
N GLY A 42 3.48 -0.85 7.60
CA GLY A 42 4.01 -2.23 7.54
C GLY A 42 5.48 -2.33 7.10
N LEU A 43 6.21 -1.21 7.07
CA LEU A 43 7.59 -1.08 6.61
C LEU A 43 8.44 -0.33 7.63
N GLY A 44 9.77 -0.41 7.48
CA GLY A 44 10.72 0.25 8.39
C GLY A 44 10.71 1.78 8.29
N VAL A 45 11.27 2.41 9.32
CA VAL A 45 11.46 3.86 9.41
C VAL A 45 12.38 4.37 8.28
N GLY A 46 12.12 5.58 7.78
CA GLY A 46 12.93 6.26 6.74
C GLY A 46 12.58 5.88 5.31
N GLY A 47 11.68 4.90 5.09
CA GLY A 47 11.14 4.59 3.77
C GLY A 47 10.02 5.52 3.35
N GLY A 48 9.60 5.43 2.06
CA GLY A 48 8.57 6.29 1.50
C GLY A 48 7.23 6.21 2.23
N PHE A 49 6.81 5.03 2.66
CA PHE A 49 5.55 4.86 3.40
C PHE A 49 5.59 5.49 4.79
N ASP A 50 6.72 5.36 5.50
CA ASP A 50 6.95 6.01 6.80
C ASP A 50 6.90 7.53 6.67
N ALA A 51 7.57 8.08 5.66
CA ALA A 51 7.59 9.51 5.40
C ALA A 51 6.19 10.07 5.08
N TYR A 52 5.39 9.36 4.25
CA TYR A 52 4.00 9.74 3.99
C TYR A 52 3.13 9.68 5.26
N ALA A 53 3.24 8.61 6.05
CA ALA A 53 2.45 8.48 7.27
C ALA A 53 2.74 9.60 8.26
N ARG A 54 4.03 9.95 8.45
CA ARG A 54 4.43 11.06 9.37
C ARG A 54 4.00 12.42 8.85
N MET A 55 4.02 12.66 7.56
CA MET A 55 3.52 13.89 6.95
C MET A 55 2.01 14.03 7.12
N ILE A 56 1.24 12.94 6.99
CA ILE A 56 -0.22 12.95 7.02
C ILE A 56 -0.79 12.92 8.46
N ALA A 57 -0.11 12.27 9.41
CA ALA A 57 -0.61 12.04 10.76
C ALA A 57 -1.06 13.33 11.51
N PRO A 58 -0.36 14.49 11.45
CA PRO A 58 -0.82 15.72 12.07
C PRO A 58 -2.17 16.22 11.52
N TYR A 59 -2.38 16.10 10.21
CA TYR A 59 -3.63 16.49 9.56
C TYR A 59 -4.78 15.55 9.93
N LEU A 60 -4.52 14.23 9.99
CA LEU A 60 -5.49 13.27 10.51
C LEU A 60 -5.84 13.52 11.97
N SER A 61 -4.85 13.85 12.82
CA SER A 61 -5.09 14.23 14.22
C SER A 61 -6.04 15.40 14.34
N LYS A 62 -5.82 16.45 13.54
CA LYS A 62 -6.68 17.63 13.48
C LYS A 62 -8.11 17.26 13.08
N GLU A 63 -8.28 16.50 12.03
CA GLU A 63 -9.58 16.15 11.48
C GLU A 63 -10.37 15.13 12.32
N LEU A 64 -9.68 14.25 13.04
CA LEU A 64 -10.28 13.28 13.96
C LEU A 64 -10.52 13.87 15.35
N GLY A 65 -9.90 15.02 15.69
CA GLY A 65 -9.97 15.61 17.02
C GLY A 65 -9.30 14.75 18.10
N THR A 66 -8.30 13.94 17.72
CA THR A 66 -7.58 13.03 18.64
C THR A 66 -6.14 12.82 18.19
N THR A 67 -5.33 12.19 19.06
CA THR A 67 -3.94 11.90 18.74
C THR A 67 -3.84 10.77 17.71
N VAL A 68 -3.06 10.97 16.65
CA VAL A 68 -2.69 9.93 15.67
C VAL A 68 -1.20 9.62 15.82
N VAL A 69 -0.87 8.36 16.14
CA VAL A 69 0.51 7.90 16.35
C VAL A 69 0.93 6.99 15.22
N VAL A 70 2.05 7.29 14.58
CA VAL A 70 2.63 6.44 13.53
C VAL A 70 3.43 5.30 14.14
N GLU A 71 3.09 4.07 13.75
CA GLU A 71 3.74 2.84 14.23
C GLU A 71 4.31 2.04 13.06
N ASN A 72 5.62 1.79 13.08
CA ASN A 72 6.28 0.94 12.09
C ASN A 72 6.27 -0.52 12.56
N GLN A 73 5.64 -1.40 11.78
CA GLN A 73 5.51 -2.84 12.04
C GLN A 73 6.02 -3.63 10.82
N PRO A 74 7.34 -3.64 10.55
CA PRO A 74 7.89 -4.25 9.34
C PRO A 74 7.78 -5.77 9.37
N GLY A 75 7.60 -6.38 8.19
CA GLY A 75 7.61 -7.82 8.00
C GLY A 75 6.91 -8.25 6.71
N ALA A 76 7.53 -9.14 5.95
CA ALA A 76 7.03 -9.70 4.69
C ALA A 76 6.49 -8.64 3.70
N GLY A 77 7.22 -7.52 3.52
CA GLY A 77 6.76 -6.44 2.63
C GLY A 77 5.53 -5.66 3.14
N GLY A 78 5.23 -5.72 4.44
CA GLY A 78 4.06 -5.10 5.06
C GLY A 78 2.86 -6.04 5.21
N LEU A 79 2.91 -7.24 4.62
CA LEU A 79 1.78 -8.19 4.63
C LEU A 79 1.52 -8.76 6.03
N LEU A 80 2.56 -8.84 6.89
CA LEU A 80 2.38 -9.27 8.28
C LEU A 80 1.51 -8.26 9.05
N ALA A 81 1.80 -6.97 8.94
CA ALA A 81 1.01 -5.90 9.56
C ALA A 81 -0.43 -5.86 9.01
N LEU A 82 -0.62 -6.11 7.70
CA LEU A 82 -1.94 -6.18 7.09
C LEU A 82 -2.76 -7.38 7.61
N ASN A 83 -2.14 -8.56 7.80
CA ASN A 83 -2.78 -9.71 8.46
C ASN A 83 -3.24 -9.36 9.88
N GLN A 84 -2.40 -8.66 10.64
CA GLN A 84 -2.71 -8.24 12.02
C GLN A 84 -3.85 -7.21 12.05
N LEU A 85 -3.82 -6.22 11.15
CA LEU A 85 -4.91 -5.26 11.01
C LEU A 85 -6.22 -5.96 10.68
N TYR A 86 -6.21 -6.88 9.71
CA TYR A 86 -7.40 -7.59 9.26
C TYR A 86 -8.08 -8.39 10.38
N ALA A 87 -7.30 -8.95 11.31
CA ALA A 87 -7.77 -9.72 12.44
C ALA A 87 -8.03 -8.88 13.71
N ALA A 88 -7.77 -7.59 13.69
CA ALA A 88 -7.92 -6.72 14.85
C ALA A 88 -9.39 -6.40 15.15
N GLN A 89 -9.66 -5.81 16.33
CA GLN A 89 -11.00 -5.36 16.68
C GLN A 89 -11.47 -4.24 15.73
N PRO A 90 -12.70 -4.28 15.21
CA PRO A 90 -13.24 -3.30 14.28
C PRO A 90 -13.73 -2.03 15.01
N ASP A 91 -12.86 -1.45 15.84
CA ASP A 91 -13.17 -0.27 16.65
C ASP A 91 -12.96 1.06 15.90
N GLY A 92 -12.21 1.03 14.79
CA GLY A 92 -11.85 2.23 14.03
C GLY A 92 -10.63 2.96 14.59
N LEU A 93 -9.89 2.40 15.56
CA LEU A 93 -8.70 3.02 16.15
C LEU A 93 -7.39 2.60 15.46
N ARG A 94 -7.45 1.73 14.46
CA ARG A 94 -6.29 1.31 13.67
C ARG A 94 -6.48 1.68 12.22
N LEU A 95 -5.59 2.53 11.71
CA LEU A 95 -5.49 2.86 10.30
C LEU A 95 -4.18 2.28 9.77
N MET A 96 -4.12 1.90 8.51
CA MET A 96 -2.88 1.43 7.90
C MET A 96 -2.71 2.03 6.50
N ILE A 97 -1.49 2.52 6.23
CA ILE A 97 -1.07 2.83 4.87
C ILE A 97 -0.51 1.56 4.24
N VAL A 98 -1.23 1.03 3.26
CA VAL A 98 -0.89 -0.23 2.58
C VAL A 98 -0.25 0.07 1.23
N ASN A 99 0.82 -0.65 0.92
CA ASN A 99 1.28 -0.75 -0.46
C ASN A 99 0.30 -1.65 -1.22
N GLY A 100 -0.56 -1.04 -2.04
CA GLY A 100 -1.65 -1.75 -2.72
C GLY A 100 -1.16 -2.82 -3.68
N THR A 101 -0.03 -2.56 -4.35
CA THR A 101 0.55 -3.50 -5.33
C THR A 101 0.90 -4.86 -4.72
N PRO A 102 1.81 -4.98 -3.73
CA PRO A 102 2.16 -6.27 -3.15
C PRO A 102 0.98 -6.92 -2.40
N ALA A 103 0.11 -6.12 -1.79
CA ALA A 103 -1.07 -6.65 -1.12
C ALA A 103 -2.03 -7.33 -2.11
N ALA A 104 -2.33 -6.69 -3.24
CA ALA A 104 -3.16 -7.26 -4.29
C ALA A 104 -2.47 -8.42 -5.01
N LEU A 105 -1.18 -8.29 -5.32
CA LEU A 105 -0.41 -9.31 -6.00
C LEU A 105 -0.27 -10.59 -5.16
N GLY A 106 0.02 -10.46 -3.86
CA GLY A 106 0.07 -11.59 -2.94
C GLY A 106 -1.26 -12.35 -2.89
N GLN A 107 -2.39 -11.64 -2.80
CA GLN A 107 -3.73 -12.23 -2.82
C GLN A 107 -4.05 -12.85 -4.19
N LEU A 108 -3.75 -12.17 -5.30
CA LEU A 108 -3.96 -12.66 -6.67
C LEU A 108 -3.25 -13.98 -6.92
N LEU A 109 -2.02 -14.09 -6.43
CA LEU A 109 -1.16 -15.26 -6.65
C LEU A 109 -1.32 -16.34 -5.57
N GLY A 110 -2.16 -16.10 -4.54
CA GLY A 110 -2.35 -17.03 -3.42
C GLY A 110 -1.06 -17.29 -2.66
N GLN A 111 -0.36 -16.23 -2.28
CA GLN A 111 0.85 -16.35 -1.46
C GLN A 111 0.53 -17.00 -0.12
N ASP A 112 1.38 -17.90 0.34
CA ASP A 112 1.22 -18.58 1.63
C ASP A 112 1.17 -17.59 2.81
N ASN A 113 0.43 -17.98 3.85
CA ASN A 113 0.26 -17.23 5.10
C ASN A 113 -0.46 -15.88 4.98
N LEU A 114 -1.12 -15.56 3.86
CA LEU A 114 -2.03 -14.42 3.79
C LEU A 114 -3.34 -14.75 4.51
N ARG A 115 -3.76 -13.85 5.40
CA ARG A 115 -4.99 -13.98 6.20
C ARG A 115 -5.94 -12.82 6.00
N TYR A 116 -5.65 -11.92 5.08
CA TYR A 116 -6.52 -10.81 4.71
C TYR A 116 -7.23 -11.07 3.38
N ASP A 117 -8.31 -10.33 3.20
CA ASP A 117 -8.98 -10.15 1.92
C ASP A 117 -9.06 -8.64 1.65
N LEU A 118 -8.28 -8.18 0.68
CA LEU A 118 -8.18 -6.75 0.36
C LEU A 118 -9.52 -6.16 -0.14
N THR A 119 -10.47 -7.02 -0.57
CA THR A 119 -11.81 -6.58 -0.94
C THR A 119 -12.76 -6.43 0.25
N LYS A 120 -12.36 -6.88 1.44
CA LYS A 120 -13.17 -6.87 2.66
C LYS A 120 -12.64 -5.93 3.74
N VAL A 121 -11.40 -5.46 3.65
CA VAL A 121 -10.94 -4.36 4.51
C VAL A 121 -11.79 -3.12 4.27
N ASP A 122 -11.96 -2.28 5.26
CA ASP A 122 -12.65 -1.01 5.09
C ASP A 122 -11.71 0.02 4.47
N HIS A 123 -11.90 0.30 3.18
CA HIS A 123 -11.14 1.30 2.44
C HIS A 123 -11.51 2.71 2.91
N LEU A 124 -10.51 3.56 3.10
CA LEU A 124 -10.66 4.97 3.46
C LEU A 124 -10.25 5.91 2.31
N GLY A 125 -9.56 5.38 1.31
CA GLY A 125 -9.14 6.08 0.10
C GLY A 125 -7.75 5.70 -0.37
N VAL A 126 -7.30 6.32 -1.46
CA VAL A 126 -5.91 6.26 -1.95
C VAL A 126 -5.27 7.61 -1.69
N ILE A 127 -4.03 7.61 -1.20
CA ILE A 127 -3.25 8.83 -0.94
C ILE A 127 -2.60 9.32 -2.23
N SER A 128 -2.02 8.42 -3.01
CA SER A 128 -1.36 8.72 -4.29
C SER A 128 -1.09 7.44 -5.07
N ALA A 129 -1.25 7.51 -6.39
CA ALA A 129 -0.65 6.58 -7.34
C ALA A 129 0.69 7.18 -7.84
N TYR A 130 1.63 6.33 -8.25
CA TYR A 130 2.98 6.77 -8.62
C TYR A 130 3.66 5.77 -9.54
N PRO A 131 4.47 6.23 -10.51
CA PRO A 131 5.32 5.34 -11.27
C PRO A 131 6.44 4.77 -10.39
N TRP A 132 6.87 3.58 -10.72
CA TRP A 132 8.03 2.97 -10.10
C TRP A 132 9.29 3.22 -10.91
N ILE A 133 10.39 3.39 -10.20
CA ILE A 133 11.70 3.70 -10.78
C ILE A 133 12.68 2.59 -10.41
N TRP A 134 13.39 2.12 -11.42
CA TRP A 134 14.58 1.31 -11.23
C TRP A 134 15.75 2.21 -10.88
N LEU A 135 16.33 2.01 -9.72
CA LEU A 135 17.55 2.65 -9.24
C LEU A 135 18.72 1.66 -9.29
N ALA A 136 19.90 2.15 -9.59
CA ALA A 136 21.16 1.42 -9.50
C ALA A 136 22.10 2.01 -8.44
N SER A 137 23.04 1.19 -7.94
CA SER A 137 24.12 1.65 -7.10
C SER A 137 24.94 2.73 -7.81
N PRO A 138 25.32 3.83 -7.14
CA PRO A 138 26.21 4.83 -7.73
C PRO A 138 27.59 4.26 -8.05
N LYS A 139 27.97 3.12 -7.42
CA LYS A 139 29.24 2.41 -7.63
C LYS A 139 29.21 1.40 -8.77
N SER A 140 28.01 1.09 -9.33
CA SER A 140 27.86 0.14 -10.44
C SER A 140 27.96 0.81 -11.79
N ASP A 141 28.23 0.02 -12.84
CA ASP A 141 28.21 0.50 -14.25
C ASP A 141 26.80 0.47 -14.88
N LEU A 142 25.76 0.12 -14.09
CA LEU A 142 24.38 0.10 -14.55
C LEU A 142 23.84 1.53 -14.69
N LYS A 143 23.84 2.06 -15.91
CA LYS A 143 23.34 3.41 -16.25
C LYS A 143 22.09 3.38 -17.10
N SER A 144 21.81 2.23 -17.72
CA SER A 144 20.72 2.04 -18.69
C SER A 144 20.25 0.58 -18.70
N VAL A 145 19.10 0.33 -19.33
CA VAL A 145 18.62 -1.02 -19.62
C VAL A 145 19.61 -1.80 -20.51
N ALA A 146 20.30 -1.10 -21.42
CA ALA A 146 21.31 -1.71 -22.29
C ALA A 146 22.51 -2.25 -21.49
N ASP A 147 22.94 -1.54 -20.44
CA ASP A 147 24.02 -2.03 -19.58
C ASP A 147 23.63 -3.31 -18.84
N ALA A 148 22.39 -3.39 -18.38
CA ALA A 148 21.86 -4.58 -17.71
C ALA A 148 21.82 -5.82 -18.63
N LYS A 149 21.66 -5.61 -19.94
CA LYS A 149 21.63 -6.68 -20.95
C LYS A 149 23.01 -7.14 -21.44
N LYS A 150 24.10 -6.53 -20.98
CA LYS A 150 25.45 -6.96 -21.37
C LYS A 150 25.75 -8.36 -20.84
N PRO A 151 26.40 -9.21 -21.63
CA PRO A 151 26.79 -10.56 -21.20
C PRO A 151 27.60 -10.52 -19.90
N GLY A 152 27.26 -11.42 -18.96
CA GLY A 152 27.94 -11.52 -17.67
C GLY A 152 27.51 -10.47 -16.61
N THR A 153 26.59 -9.58 -16.93
CA THR A 153 26.00 -8.68 -15.95
C THR A 153 25.03 -9.44 -15.05
N LYS A 154 25.33 -9.52 -13.76
CA LYS A 154 24.43 -10.06 -12.74
C LYS A 154 23.97 -8.91 -11.84
N ILE A 155 22.67 -8.84 -11.58
CA ILE A 155 22.07 -7.74 -10.80
C ILE A 155 21.56 -8.28 -9.47
N ARG A 156 22.14 -7.80 -8.36
CA ARG A 156 21.67 -8.08 -7.00
C ARG A 156 20.64 -7.02 -6.62
N TRP A 157 19.37 -7.44 -6.49
CA TRP A 157 18.27 -6.59 -6.09
C TRP A 157 17.97 -6.74 -4.60
N GLY A 158 17.59 -5.64 -3.94
CA GLY A 158 17.10 -5.68 -2.56
C GLY A 158 15.59 -5.72 -2.48
N GLY A 159 15.06 -6.48 -1.49
CA GLY A 159 13.64 -6.58 -1.22
C GLY A 159 13.30 -6.80 0.25
N THR A 160 12.06 -6.51 0.65
CA THR A 160 11.59 -6.70 2.03
C THR A 160 10.85 -8.03 2.22
N GLY A 161 10.25 -8.55 1.16
CA GLY A 161 9.53 -9.82 1.11
C GLY A 161 9.29 -10.25 -0.34
N PRO A 162 8.82 -11.48 -0.60
CA PRO A 162 8.75 -12.05 -1.96
C PRO A 162 7.86 -11.27 -2.92
N SER A 163 6.74 -10.71 -2.44
CA SER A 163 5.76 -9.97 -3.24
C SER A 163 5.69 -8.49 -2.90
N ASP A 164 6.71 -7.95 -2.23
CA ASP A 164 6.78 -6.51 -2.01
C ASP A 164 7.13 -5.76 -3.30
N GLY A 165 6.90 -4.43 -3.30
CA GLY A 165 7.15 -3.63 -4.48
C GLY A 165 8.57 -3.72 -5.04
N PRO A 166 9.64 -3.62 -4.21
CA PRO A 166 11.01 -3.83 -4.65
C PRO A 166 11.27 -5.19 -5.27
N SER A 167 10.80 -6.27 -4.64
CA SER A 167 11.07 -7.64 -5.08
C SER A 167 10.25 -8.06 -6.30
N ASP A 168 8.94 -7.79 -6.30
CA ASP A 168 8.06 -8.14 -7.42
C ASP A 168 8.43 -7.36 -8.69
N GLY A 169 8.75 -6.08 -8.51
CA GLY A 169 9.23 -5.23 -9.61
C GLY A 169 10.52 -5.75 -10.20
N ALA A 170 11.47 -6.14 -9.35
CA ALA A 170 12.72 -6.76 -9.79
C ALA A 170 12.45 -8.08 -10.52
N ALA A 171 11.65 -8.99 -9.94
CA ALA A 171 11.32 -10.29 -10.52
C ALA A 171 10.66 -10.15 -11.90
N VAL A 172 9.65 -9.28 -12.01
CA VAL A 172 8.98 -9.02 -13.31
C VAL A 172 9.94 -8.40 -14.31
N THR A 173 10.78 -7.44 -13.89
CA THR A 173 11.76 -6.81 -14.78
C THR A 173 12.79 -7.82 -15.29
N CYS A 174 13.29 -8.67 -14.41
CA CYS A 174 14.26 -9.71 -14.77
C CYS A 174 13.66 -10.74 -15.74
N GLU A 175 12.43 -11.20 -15.49
CA GLU A 175 11.72 -12.11 -16.38
C GLU A 175 11.42 -11.46 -17.73
N ALA A 176 10.87 -10.24 -17.74
CA ALA A 176 10.54 -9.51 -18.97
C ALA A 176 11.75 -9.27 -19.85
N LEU A 177 12.85 -8.80 -19.27
CA LEU A 177 14.05 -8.40 -20.01
C LEU A 177 15.08 -9.52 -20.16
N LYS A 178 14.81 -10.71 -19.58
CA LYS A 178 15.71 -11.88 -19.56
C LYS A 178 17.09 -11.55 -18.98
N LEU A 179 17.08 -10.90 -17.79
CA LEU A 179 18.29 -10.51 -17.08
C LEU A 179 18.75 -11.62 -16.10
N ASP A 180 20.05 -11.70 -15.85
CA ASP A 180 20.60 -12.51 -14.76
C ASP A 180 20.46 -11.73 -13.44
N CYS A 181 19.60 -12.21 -12.55
CA CYS A 181 19.20 -11.52 -11.36
C CYS A 181 19.29 -12.40 -10.12
N GLN A 182 19.65 -11.76 -9.00
CA GLN A 182 19.50 -12.33 -7.66
C GLN A 182 18.72 -11.34 -6.79
N ILE A 183 17.63 -11.81 -6.14
CA ILE A 183 16.81 -10.97 -5.25
C ILE A 183 17.15 -11.34 -3.81
N ILE A 184 17.66 -10.38 -3.03
CA ILE A 184 18.09 -10.53 -1.64
C ILE A 184 16.99 -9.95 -0.77
N LEU A 185 16.31 -10.80 -0.01
CA LEU A 185 15.17 -10.45 0.83
C LEU A 185 15.57 -10.19 2.28
N GLY A 186 14.66 -9.59 3.06
CA GLY A 186 14.79 -9.42 4.50
C GLY A 186 15.16 -8.00 4.96
N TYR A 187 15.27 -7.05 4.05
CA TYR A 187 15.39 -5.64 4.41
C TYR A 187 14.11 -5.13 5.08
N LYS A 188 14.19 -4.18 6.00
CA LYS A 188 13.03 -3.63 6.70
C LYS A 188 12.23 -2.62 5.87
N GLY A 189 12.87 -2.03 4.86
CA GLY A 189 12.24 -1.04 3.98
C GLY A 189 13.21 -0.51 2.92
N SER A 190 12.68 0.33 2.02
CA SER A 190 13.48 0.91 0.92
C SER A 190 14.64 1.78 1.40
N GLY A 191 14.57 2.36 2.61
CA GLY A 191 15.68 3.12 3.20
C GLY A 191 16.91 2.24 3.46
N ASP A 192 16.72 1.05 4.07
CA ASP A 192 17.81 0.11 4.32
C ASP A 192 18.41 -0.41 3.01
N ILE A 193 17.55 -0.66 2.00
CA ILE A 193 18.00 -1.10 0.67
C ILE A 193 18.82 0.02 -0.01
N ALA A 194 18.40 1.27 0.10
CA ALA A 194 19.13 2.40 -0.48
C ALA A 194 20.52 2.57 0.14
N LEU A 195 20.65 2.35 1.46
CA LEU A 195 21.96 2.34 2.14
C LEU A 195 22.87 1.20 1.65
N ALA A 196 22.31 0.02 1.42
CA ALA A 196 23.04 -1.12 0.86
C ALA A 196 23.48 -0.84 -0.59
N LEU A 197 22.63 -0.15 -1.37
CA LEU A 197 22.94 0.30 -2.72
C LEU A 197 24.10 1.30 -2.75
N GLU A 198 24.07 2.30 -1.85
CA GLU A 198 25.13 3.30 -1.68
C GLU A 198 26.47 2.64 -1.34
N ARG A 199 26.45 1.61 -0.50
CA ARG A 199 27.67 0.83 -0.14
C ARG A 199 28.16 -0.10 -1.25
N GLY A 200 27.33 -0.36 -2.28
CA GLY A 200 27.65 -1.28 -3.37
C GLY A 200 27.43 -2.76 -3.00
N GLU A 201 26.70 -3.03 -1.92
CA GLU A 201 26.28 -4.38 -1.51
C GLU A 201 25.20 -4.93 -2.45
N LEU A 202 24.41 -4.02 -3.04
CA LEU A 202 23.37 -4.27 -4.03
C LEU A 202 23.64 -3.50 -5.32
N ASP A 203 23.04 -3.95 -6.42
CA ASP A 203 23.16 -3.32 -7.73
C ASP A 203 21.86 -2.63 -8.17
N GLY A 204 20.70 -3.11 -7.69
CA GLY A 204 19.37 -2.64 -8.09
C GLY A 204 18.40 -2.44 -6.92
N LEU A 205 17.54 -1.43 -7.06
CA LEU A 205 16.41 -1.14 -6.18
C LEU A 205 15.22 -0.66 -7.02
N TYR A 206 14.03 -1.18 -6.72
CA TYR A 206 12.78 -0.81 -7.36
C TYR A 206 11.89 -0.06 -6.36
N VAL A 207 11.59 1.22 -6.59
CA VAL A 207 10.84 2.06 -5.64
C VAL A 207 9.93 3.07 -6.35
N SER A 208 9.03 3.69 -5.57
CA SER A 208 8.24 4.83 -6.04
C SER A 208 9.12 5.99 -6.49
N ASP A 209 8.63 6.80 -7.41
CA ASP A 209 9.33 7.97 -7.94
C ASP A 209 9.73 8.98 -6.85
N SER A 210 8.86 9.21 -5.86
CA SER A 210 9.17 10.11 -4.72
C SER A 210 10.33 9.60 -3.89
N SER A 211 10.40 8.29 -3.62
CA SER A 211 11.55 7.69 -2.95
C SER A 211 12.80 7.73 -3.83
N ALA A 212 12.63 7.46 -5.13
CA ALA A 212 13.72 7.53 -6.10
C ALA A 212 14.33 8.92 -6.20
N ALA A 213 13.52 9.97 -6.26
CA ALA A 213 13.95 11.35 -6.27
C ALA A 213 14.76 11.68 -5.01
N ASN A 214 14.28 11.27 -3.84
CA ASN A 214 14.97 11.49 -2.57
C ASN A 214 16.32 10.76 -2.51
N PHE A 215 16.37 9.47 -2.85
CA PHE A 215 17.62 8.69 -2.81
C PHE A 215 18.64 9.17 -3.85
N THR A 216 18.16 9.67 -5.00
CA THR A 216 19.01 10.26 -6.02
C THR A 216 19.57 11.62 -5.56
N HIS A 217 18.74 12.47 -4.96
CA HIS A 217 19.15 13.76 -4.41
C HIS A 217 20.24 13.60 -3.33
N ASN A 218 20.11 12.58 -2.48
CA ASN A 218 21.05 12.28 -1.42
C ASN A 218 22.31 11.52 -1.89
N GLY A 219 22.43 11.23 -3.20
CA GLY A 219 23.59 10.51 -3.75
C GLY A 219 23.62 9.00 -3.45
N GLN A 220 22.57 8.46 -2.84
CA GLN A 220 22.49 7.05 -2.43
C GLN A 220 22.25 6.11 -3.61
N ALA A 221 21.65 6.62 -4.69
CA ALA A 221 21.29 5.82 -5.86
C ALA A 221 21.28 6.66 -7.14
N ARG A 222 21.36 5.99 -8.29
CA ARG A 222 21.23 6.57 -9.61
C ARG A 222 20.02 5.99 -10.34
N PRO A 223 19.11 6.80 -10.92
CA PRO A 223 17.98 6.29 -11.68
C PRO A 223 18.43 5.69 -13.02
N VAL A 224 17.84 4.54 -13.37
CA VAL A 224 18.09 3.79 -14.61
C VAL A 224 16.92 3.94 -15.58
N ALA A 225 15.69 3.66 -15.10
CA ALA A 225 14.49 3.69 -15.91
C ALA A 225 13.22 3.96 -15.08
N SER A 226 12.26 4.68 -15.67
CA SER A 226 10.88 4.65 -15.23
C SER A 226 10.22 3.36 -15.75
N MET A 227 9.59 2.60 -14.85
CA MET A 227 8.96 1.32 -15.16
C MET A 227 7.46 1.50 -15.49
N ALA A 228 7.13 2.55 -16.21
CA ALA A 228 5.80 2.92 -16.66
C ALA A 228 5.87 3.40 -18.13
N ARG A 229 4.71 3.52 -18.78
CA ARG A 229 4.62 4.04 -20.16
C ARG A 229 4.93 5.53 -20.26
N VAL A 230 4.91 6.22 -19.12
CA VAL A 230 5.20 7.66 -19.03
C VAL A 230 6.35 7.90 -18.07
N ARG A 231 7.12 8.96 -18.30
CA ARG A 231 8.16 9.40 -17.38
C ARG A 231 7.54 9.97 -16.11
N SER A 232 8.25 9.85 -15.00
CA SER A 232 7.84 10.51 -13.75
C SER A 232 7.97 12.02 -13.86
N ALA A 233 6.98 12.76 -13.36
CA ALA A 233 7.06 14.21 -13.24
C ALA A 233 8.17 14.66 -12.27
N LEU A 234 8.51 13.84 -11.26
CA LEU A 234 9.59 14.11 -10.32
C LEU A 234 10.98 13.82 -10.91
N LEU A 235 11.06 12.98 -11.95
CA LEU A 235 12.30 12.57 -12.61
C LEU A 235 12.14 12.63 -14.14
N PRO A 236 11.86 13.81 -14.72
CA PRO A 236 11.49 13.95 -16.14
C PRO A 236 12.62 13.57 -17.12
N ASN A 237 13.87 13.60 -16.66
CA ASN A 237 15.03 13.22 -17.45
C ASN A 237 15.31 11.71 -17.45
N VAL A 238 14.60 10.93 -16.63
CA VAL A 238 14.75 9.47 -16.56
C VAL A 238 13.85 8.85 -17.64
N PRO A 239 14.43 8.19 -18.66
CA PRO A 239 13.64 7.57 -19.72
C PRO A 239 12.87 6.37 -19.19
N THR A 240 11.77 6.03 -19.85
CA THR A 240 11.03 4.81 -19.54
C THR A 240 11.76 3.56 -20.05
N VAL A 241 11.45 2.40 -19.49
CA VAL A 241 11.95 1.11 -20.02
C VAL A 241 11.51 0.91 -21.48
N PHE A 242 10.34 1.40 -21.85
CA PHE A 242 9.77 1.31 -23.21
C PHE A 242 10.50 2.21 -24.21
N GLU A 243 11.09 3.33 -23.76
CA GLU A 243 11.91 4.19 -24.59
C GLU A 243 13.33 3.65 -24.81
N GLN A 244 13.85 2.86 -23.86
CA GLN A 244 15.25 2.41 -23.87
C GLN A 244 15.49 1.10 -24.65
N THR A 245 14.46 0.30 -24.91
CA THR A 245 14.63 -1.00 -25.57
C THR A 245 13.41 -1.40 -26.36
N LYS A 246 13.64 -2.05 -27.51
CA LYS A 246 12.56 -2.71 -28.24
C LYS A 246 12.10 -3.92 -27.46
N LEU A 247 10.81 -4.04 -27.24
CA LEU A 247 10.17 -5.11 -26.50
C LEU A 247 9.34 -6.00 -27.44
N THR A 248 9.30 -7.28 -27.16
CA THR A 248 8.32 -8.18 -27.78
C THR A 248 6.96 -8.01 -27.10
N PRO A 249 5.84 -8.44 -27.72
CA PRO A 249 4.51 -8.38 -27.07
C PRO A 249 4.46 -9.04 -25.70
N ASP A 250 5.16 -10.17 -25.50
CA ASP A 250 5.24 -10.84 -24.19
C ASP A 250 5.99 -10.02 -23.16
N GLN A 251 7.10 -9.39 -23.54
CA GLN A 251 7.84 -8.48 -22.65
C GLN A 251 7.04 -7.25 -22.26
N GLU A 252 6.30 -6.67 -23.22
CA GLU A 252 5.39 -5.57 -22.95
C GLU A 252 4.28 -5.98 -21.99
N TRP A 253 3.68 -7.17 -22.18
CA TRP A 253 2.66 -7.67 -21.26
C TRP A 253 3.17 -7.74 -19.82
N TRP A 254 4.36 -8.27 -19.57
CA TRP A 254 4.96 -8.34 -18.25
C TRP A 254 5.10 -6.96 -17.60
N LEU A 255 5.66 -6.01 -18.35
CA LEU A 255 5.93 -4.66 -17.85
C LEU A 255 4.65 -3.85 -17.68
N ASP A 256 3.70 -3.94 -18.61
CA ASP A 256 2.40 -3.28 -18.51
C ASP A 256 1.57 -3.83 -17.35
N PHE A 257 1.53 -5.16 -17.17
CA PHE A 257 0.85 -5.76 -16.03
C PHE A 257 1.38 -5.17 -14.72
N ARG A 258 2.70 -5.11 -14.58
CA ARG A 258 3.32 -4.55 -13.38
C ARG A 258 3.09 -3.04 -13.24
N ALA A 259 3.13 -2.31 -14.33
CA ALA A 259 2.85 -0.87 -14.34
C ALA A 259 1.41 -0.55 -13.93
N ASN A 260 0.44 -1.29 -14.46
CA ASN A 260 -0.99 -1.13 -14.14
C ASN A 260 -1.32 -1.41 -12.66
N LEU A 261 -0.54 -2.24 -11.98
CA LEU A 261 -0.67 -2.43 -10.53
C LEU A 261 -0.33 -1.16 -9.73
N ASN A 262 0.41 -0.22 -10.31
CA ASN A 262 0.83 1.00 -9.63
C ASN A 262 -0.33 1.96 -9.32
N ASP A 263 -1.45 1.83 -10.05
CA ASP A 263 -2.65 2.63 -9.82
C ASP A 263 -3.28 2.35 -8.44
N LEU A 264 -3.02 1.17 -7.85
CA LEU A 264 -3.38 0.88 -6.46
C LEU A 264 -2.65 1.80 -5.46
N GLY A 265 -1.45 2.22 -5.78
CA GLY A 265 -0.71 3.23 -5.04
C GLY A 265 -0.59 2.96 -3.54
N ARG A 266 -0.79 4.03 -2.76
CA ARG A 266 -0.82 4.02 -1.29
C ARG A 266 -2.26 4.02 -0.82
N ILE A 267 -2.81 2.84 -0.52
CA ILE A 267 -4.17 2.68 -0.03
C ILE A 267 -4.19 2.96 1.48
N LEU A 268 -5.16 3.74 1.94
CA LEU A 268 -5.46 3.88 3.36
C LEU A 268 -6.65 3.01 3.71
N VAL A 269 -6.47 2.13 4.68
CA VAL A 269 -7.49 1.16 5.13
C VAL A 269 -7.63 1.13 6.64
N THR A 270 -8.71 0.54 7.12
CA THR A 270 -8.91 0.14 8.51
C THR A 270 -9.40 -1.30 8.60
N THR A 271 -9.53 -1.83 9.79
CA THR A 271 -10.04 -3.17 10.09
C THR A 271 -11.43 -3.38 9.47
N PRO A 272 -11.72 -4.54 8.87
CA PRO A 272 -13.03 -4.81 8.30
C PRO A 272 -14.15 -4.83 9.36
N GLY A 273 -15.29 -4.24 9.04
CA GLY A 273 -16.48 -4.28 9.90
C GLY A 273 -16.53 -3.17 10.96
N VAL A 274 -15.82 -2.07 10.78
CA VAL A 274 -15.99 -0.87 11.62
C VAL A 274 -17.45 -0.41 11.57
N PRO A 275 -18.08 -0.07 12.73
CA PRO A 275 -19.46 0.41 12.76
C PRO A 275 -19.70 1.53 11.74
N PRO A 276 -20.81 1.47 10.96
CA PRO A 276 -21.01 2.37 9.81
C PRO A 276 -20.82 3.85 10.11
N GLY A 277 -21.35 4.36 11.22
CA GLY A 277 -21.19 5.77 11.58
C GLY A 277 -19.74 6.17 11.85
N ARG A 278 -18.94 5.27 12.45
CA ARG A 278 -17.50 5.52 12.66
C ARG A 278 -16.73 5.43 11.36
N LEU A 279 -17.09 4.50 10.47
CA LEU A 279 -16.44 4.36 9.17
C LEU A 279 -16.68 5.60 8.30
N GLU A 280 -17.91 6.11 8.26
CA GLU A 280 -18.24 7.36 7.56
C GLU A 280 -17.47 8.56 8.12
N PHE A 281 -17.39 8.67 9.45
CA PHE A 281 -16.60 9.70 10.11
C PHE A 281 -15.12 9.63 9.74
N LEU A 282 -14.52 8.42 9.77
CA LEU A 282 -13.13 8.18 9.35
C LEU A 282 -12.92 8.57 7.89
N ARG A 283 -13.78 8.14 6.97
CA ARG A 283 -13.71 8.48 5.55
C ARG A 283 -13.79 9.98 5.31
N ALA A 284 -14.71 10.65 6.01
CA ALA A 284 -14.84 12.10 5.93
C ALA A 284 -13.60 12.83 6.46
N ALA A 285 -13.03 12.38 7.59
CA ALA A 285 -11.81 12.93 8.15
C ALA A 285 -10.60 12.73 7.23
N VAL A 286 -10.43 11.52 6.68
CA VAL A 286 -9.38 11.21 5.70
C VAL A 286 -9.52 12.08 4.44
N LYS A 287 -10.73 12.21 3.90
CA LYS A 287 -10.99 13.07 2.75
C LYS A 287 -10.59 14.52 3.03
N ARG A 288 -10.97 15.09 4.18
CA ARG A 288 -10.60 16.46 4.54
C ARG A 288 -9.09 16.60 4.73
N ALA A 289 -8.46 15.68 5.47
CA ALA A 289 -7.03 15.70 5.70
C ALA A 289 -6.22 15.63 4.39
N LEU A 290 -6.56 14.71 3.48
CA LEU A 290 -5.83 14.53 2.22
C LEU A 290 -6.11 15.62 1.18
N ASN A 291 -7.15 16.45 1.36
CA ASN A 291 -7.43 17.62 0.54
C ASN A 291 -7.06 18.94 1.26
N ASP A 292 -6.41 18.90 2.42
CA ASP A 292 -5.94 20.12 3.10
C ASP A 292 -4.85 20.77 2.23
N PRO A 293 -5.03 22.04 1.81
CA PRO A 293 -4.06 22.74 0.98
C PRO A 293 -2.64 22.79 1.55
N ALA A 294 -2.52 22.85 2.89
CA ALA A 294 -1.22 22.85 3.54
C ALA A 294 -0.51 21.50 3.42
N LEU A 295 -1.24 20.38 3.54
CA LEU A 295 -0.69 19.04 3.30
C LEU A 295 -0.25 18.87 1.84
N ILE A 296 -1.06 19.33 0.88
CA ILE A 296 -0.73 19.25 -0.55
C ILE A 296 0.56 20.05 -0.81
N ALA A 297 0.65 21.28 -0.32
CA ALA A 297 1.85 22.12 -0.48
C ALA A 297 3.09 21.51 0.21
N GLU A 298 2.94 20.91 1.40
CA GLU A 298 4.01 20.18 2.07
C GLU A 298 4.45 18.95 1.25
N GLY A 299 3.47 18.23 0.68
CA GLY A 299 3.72 17.10 -0.22
C GLY A 299 4.51 17.51 -1.46
N GLU A 300 4.15 18.59 -2.11
CA GLU A 300 4.89 19.13 -3.27
C GLU A 300 6.32 19.54 -2.89
N LYS A 301 6.47 20.30 -1.81
CA LYS A 301 7.78 20.75 -1.30
C LYS A 301 8.71 19.58 -0.97
N THR A 302 8.16 18.48 -0.45
CA THR A 302 8.93 17.28 -0.06
C THR A 302 8.95 16.21 -1.14
N GLN A 303 8.46 16.51 -2.35
CA GLN A 303 8.35 15.56 -3.48
C GLN A 303 7.50 14.32 -3.14
N ARG A 304 6.50 14.51 -2.28
CA ARG A 304 5.53 13.48 -1.84
C ARG A 304 4.12 13.93 -2.18
N GLY A 305 3.81 13.99 -3.46
CA GLY A 305 2.50 14.44 -3.93
C GLY A 305 1.36 13.67 -3.27
N VAL A 306 0.35 14.40 -2.82
CA VAL A 306 -0.89 13.85 -2.28
C VAL A 306 -2.01 14.14 -3.28
N LYS A 307 -2.70 13.08 -3.72
CA LYS A 307 -3.84 13.16 -4.64
C LYS A 307 -4.89 12.17 -4.20
N TYR A 308 -5.81 12.64 -3.38
CA TYR A 308 -6.86 11.80 -2.83
C TYR A 308 -7.74 11.17 -3.92
N GLN A 309 -7.98 9.86 -3.80
CA GLN A 309 -9.04 9.15 -4.52
C GLN A 309 -10.00 8.50 -3.52
N PRO A 310 -11.31 8.50 -3.78
CA PRO A 310 -12.30 7.99 -2.83
C PRO A 310 -12.20 6.47 -2.61
N PRO A 311 -12.74 5.97 -1.48
CA PRO A 311 -12.64 4.56 -1.11
C PRO A 311 -13.33 3.62 -2.11
N GLU A 312 -14.36 4.08 -2.79
CA GLU A 312 -15.10 3.33 -3.81
C GLU A 312 -14.20 3.02 -5.02
N GLU A 313 -13.45 4.01 -5.50
CA GLU A 313 -12.47 3.85 -6.59
C GLU A 313 -11.34 2.90 -6.18
N SER A 314 -10.85 3.03 -4.94
CA SER A 314 -9.84 2.15 -4.38
C SER A 314 -10.30 0.68 -4.36
N LEU A 315 -11.54 0.43 -3.95
CA LEU A 315 -12.11 -0.91 -3.91
C LEU A 315 -12.37 -1.48 -5.31
N GLU A 316 -12.88 -0.66 -6.22
CA GLU A 316 -13.10 -1.06 -7.62
C GLU A 316 -11.79 -1.46 -8.30
N LEU A 317 -10.75 -0.64 -8.13
CA LEU A 317 -9.43 -0.90 -8.66
C LEU A 317 -8.83 -2.19 -8.09
N THR A 318 -9.00 -2.41 -6.78
CA THR A 318 -8.59 -3.65 -6.12
C THR A 318 -9.27 -4.87 -6.76
N ARG A 319 -10.58 -4.83 -6.96
CA ARG A 319 -11.34 -5.91 -7.61
C ARG A 319 -10.87 -6.15 -9.04
N LYS A 320 -10.68 -5.09 -9.81
CA LYS A 320 -10.17 -5.15 -11.18
C LYS A 320 -8.81 -5.86 -11.24
N VAL A 321 -7.87 -5.49 -10.37
CA VAL A 321 -6.55 -6.13 -10.31
C VAL A 321 -6.65 -7.61 -9.96
N LEU A 322 -7.47 -7.97 -8.99
CA LEU A 322 -7.62 -9.38 -8.55
C LEU A 322 -8.24 -10.29 -9.63
N THR A 323 -8.88 -9.71 -10.64
CA THR A 323 -9.49 -10.43 -11.78
C THR A 323 -8.74 -10.25 -13.10
N ALA A 324 -7.66 -9.45 -13.13
CA ALA A 324 -7.00 -9.02 -14.36
C ALA A 324 -6.16 -10.08 -15.08
N ALA A 325 -5.79 -11.17 -14.40
CA ALA A 325 -4.91 -12.20 -14.98
C ALA A 325 -5.62 -13.54 -15.16
N THR A 326 -5.38 -14.18 -16.31
CA THR A 326 -5.84 -15.55 -16.55
C THR A 326 -5.13 -16.57 -15.64
N PRO A 327 -5.65 -17.78 -15.46
CA PRO A 327 -4.97 -18.83 -14.68
C PRO A 327 -3.53 -19.09 -15.14
N GLU A 328 -3.28 -19.12 -16.44
CA GLU A 328 -1.95 -19.31 -17.02
C GLU A 328 -1.01 -18.13 -16.68
N GLN A 329 -1.50 -16.90 -16.81
CA GLN A 329 -0.76 -15.69 -16.45
C GLN A 329 -0.44 -15.64 -14.97
N LYS A 330 -1.37 -16.04 -14.10
CA LYS A 330 -1.13 -16.15 -12.65
C LYS A 330 -0.01 -17.14 -12.33
N GLU A 331 0.01 -18.27 -13.01
CA GLU A 331 1.07 -19.28 -12.80
C GLU A 331 2.44 -18.76 -13.26
N ARG A 332 2.52 -18.10 -14.40
CA ARG A 332 3.76 -17.47 -14.88
C ARG A 332 4.27 -16.41 -13.88
N LEU A 333 3.38 -15.54 -13.38
CA LEU A 333 3.71 -14.55 -12.37
C LEU A 333 4.18 -15.21 -11.07
N ARG A 334 3.50 -16.27 -10.63
CA ARG A 334 3.88 -17.04 -9.44
C ARG A 334 5.28 -17.60 -9.55
N GLN A 335 5.59 -18.22 -10.67
CA GLN A 335 6.92 -18.78 -10.95
C GLN A 335 8.00 -17.70 -10.94
N ALA A 336 7.75 -16.54 -11.56
CA ALA A 336 8.71 -15.45 -11.57
C ALA A 336 8.96 -14.85 -10.19
N ILE A 337 7.89 -14.65 -9.39
CA ILE A 337 7.97 -13.92 -8.12
C ILE A 337 8.37 -14.82 -6.94
N PHE A 338 7.88 -16.07 -6.92
CA PHE A 338 8.12 -17.00 -5.80
C PHE A 338 9.12 -18.13 -6.14
N LYS A 339 9.72 -18.12 -7.34
CA LYS A 339 10.77 -19.06 -7.66
C LYS A 339 11.90 -18.92 -6.64
N LYS A 340 12.14 -19.98 -5.88
CA LYS A 340 13.29 -20.04 -4.98
C LYS A 340 14.56 -20.00 -5.86
N ASN A 341 15.32 -18.92 -5.74
CA ASN A 341 16.69 -18.84 -6.27
C ASN A 341 17.62 -19.73 -5.44
#